data_df43909eea4ce39e4c7f153150eed773
#
_entry.id   df43909eea4ce39e4c7f153150eed773
#
_cell.length_a   1.000
_cell.length_b   1.000
_cell.length_c   1.000
_cell.angle_alpha   90.00
_cell.angle_beta   90.00
_cell.angle_gamma   90.00
#
_symmetry.space_group_name_H-M   'P 1'
#
loop_
_entity.id
_entity.type
_entity.pdbx_description
1 polymer ?
#
loop_
_entity_poly.entity_id
_entity_poly.type
_entity_poly.pdbx_seq_one_letter_code
_entity_poly.pdbx_strand_id
1 'polypeptide(L)'
;MKEFWHKHNLRVHYKQTDQMGVVHHANYVTWFEIGRTEMMRSNGLPYSKMESMGLMLPVLDVQVKYHKPALYDEAIGIFTKIKSQSAVRLEFYYEARRLGKAGTPLSLDENIEGEPEGELLASGTSLHMWLDKSWKPVRLNSRAPEVYELIQNISIDSNQ
;
A
#
# COMPACT_ATOMS: atom_id res chain seq x y z
N MET A 1 -14.36 -16.62 2.71
CA MET A 1 -13.35 -16.01 3.60
C MET A 1 -13.38 -14.51 3.43
N LYS A 2 -13.28 -13.79 4.53
CA LYS A 2 -13.26 -12.33 4.51
C LYS A 2 -11.83 -11.84 4.31
N GLU A 3 -11.65 -10.89 3.42
CA GLU A 3 -10.36 -10.26 3.21
C GLU A 3 -10.21 -9.04 4.13
N PHE A 4 -9.01 -8.80 4.61
CA PHE A 4 -8.68 -7.63 5.43
C PHE A 4 -7.77 -6.70 4.65
N TRP A 5 -8.09 -5.41 4.69
CA TRP A 5 -7.38 -4.35 3.99
C TRP A 5 -7.08 -3.21 4.93
N HIS A 6 -5.99 -2.52 4.67
CA HIS A 6 -5.79 -1.20 5.25
C HIS A 6 -6.33 -0.17 4.26
N LYS A 7 -7.14 0.75 4.73
CA LYS A 7 -7.73 1.83 3.93
C LYS A 7 -7.09 3.16 4.32
N HIS A 8 -6.35 3.76 3.39
CA HIS A 8 -5.81 5.10 3.52
C HIS A 8 -6.65 6.07 2.70
N ASN A 9 -7.10 7.17 3.31
CA ASN A 9 -7.94 8.17 2.66
C ASN A 9 -7.10 9.36 2.22
N LEU A 10 -7.25 9.80 0.97
CA LEU A 10 -6.55 10.96 0.45
C LEU A 10 -7.43 11.80 -0.46
N ARG A 11 -6.99 13.03 -0.69
CA ARG A 11 -7.60 14.00 -1.60
C ARG A 11 -6.73 14.14 -2.83
N VAL A 12 -7.34 14.18 -4.03
CA VAL A 12 -6.60 14.50 -5.24
C VAL A 12 -6.22 15.97 -5.22
N HIS A 13 -4.92 16.27 -5.30
CA HIS A 13 -4.38 17.63 -5.33
C HIS A 13 -4.27 18.12 -6.78
N TYR A 14 -4.38 19.43 -6.96
CA TYR A 14 -4.28 20.06 -8.28
C TYR A 14 -2.99 19.67 -9.02
N LYS A 15 -1.86 19.65 -8.31
CA LYS A 15 -0.55 19.31 -8.90
C LYS A 15 -0.47 17.87 -9.41
N GLN A 16 -1.40 17.01 -9.02
CA GLN A 16 -1.42 15.61 -9.46
C GLN A 16 -2.17 15.44 -10.78
N THR A 17 -2.87 16.45 -11.24
CA THR A 17 -3.62 16.41 -12.50
C THR A 17 -2.76 16.83 -13.67
N ASP A 18 -3.12 16.33 -14.84
CA ASP A 18 -2.45 16.65 -16.11
C ASP A 18 -3.32 17.54 -17.00
N GLN A 19 -2.83 17.80 -18.20
CA GLN A 19 -3.51 18.67 -19.17
C GLN A 19 -4.87 18.14 -19.63
N MET A 20 -5.10 16.81 -19.49
CA MET A 20 -6.41 16.19 -19.81
C MET A 20 -7.42 16.37 -18.66
N GLY A 21 -7.03 16.96 -17.54
CA GLY A 21 -7.90 17.16 -16.38
C GLY A 21 -8.04 15.95 -15.47
N VAL A 22 -7.21 14.93 -15.65
CA VAL A 22 -7.22 13.70 -14.86
C VAL A 22 -5.90 13.54 -14.11
N VAL A 23 -5.90 12.70 -13.08
CA VAL A 23 -4.68 12.40 -12.33
C VAL A 23 -3.66 11.74 -13.25
N HIS A 24 -2.45 12.31 -13.29
CA HIS A 24 -1.35 11.76 -14.07
C HIS A 24 -1.01 10.35 -13.58
N HIS A 25 -0.82 9.44 -14.51
CA HIS A 25 -0.68 7.99 -14.22
C HIS A 25 0.42 7.65 -13.21
N ALA A 26 1.50 8.41 -13.13
CA ALA A 26 2.59 8.15 -12.19
C ALA A 26 2.19 8.36 -10.72
N ASN A 27 1.16 9.16 -10.45
CA ASN A 27 0.72 9.42 -9.08
C ASN A 27 0.14 8.18 -8.39
N TYR A 28 -0.40 7.23 -9.15
CA TYR A 28 -0.94 5.99 -8.57
C TYR A 28 0.14 5.15 -7.91
N VAL A 29 1.34 5.13 -8.47
CA VAL A 29 2.51 4.45 -7.86
C VAL A 29 2.84 5.09 -6.51
N THR A 30 2.85 6.42 -6.46
CA THR A 30 3.06 7.17 -5.21
C THR A 30 1.96 6.88 -4.19
N TRP A 31 0.71 6.84 -4.62
CA TRP A 31 -0.42 6.51 -3.74
C TRP A 31 -0.30 5.11 -3.16
N PHE A 32 0.13 4.13 -3.96
CA PHE A 32 0.35 2.76 -3.49
C PHE A 32 1.49 2.71 -2.47
N GLU A 33 2.56 3.47 -2.69
CA GLU A 33 3.65 3.61 -1.72
C GLU A 33 3.14 4.17 -0.39
N ILE A 34 2.33 5.23 -0.43
CA ILE A 34 1.72 5.79 0.76
C ILE A 34 0.83 4.76 1.45
N GLY A 35 0.02 4.04 0.68
CA GLY A 35 -0.87 3.01 1.20
C GLY A 35 -0.14 1.93 1.99
N ARG A 36 0.94 1.35 1.42
CA ARG A 36 1.71 0.33 2.13
C ARG A 36 2.46 0.90 3.34
N THR A 37 2.97 2.12 3.23
CA THR A 37 3.67 2.79 4.33
C THR A 37 2.73 2.97 5.53
N GLU A 38 1.53 3.45 5.29
CA GLU A 38 0.54 3.65 6.33
C GLU A 38 0.01 2.32 6.89
N MET A 39 -0.14 1.29 6.05
CA MET A 39 -0.49 -0.04 6.51
C MET A 39 0.58 -0.59 7.47
N MET A 40 1.85 -0.50 7.09
CA MET A 40 2.95 -0.96 7.94
C MET A 40 3.01 -0.18 9.25
N ARG A 41 2.84 1.15 9.18
CA ARG A 41 2.80 2.02 10.37
C ARG A 41 1.69 1.62 11.32
N SER A 42 0.48 1.39 10.80
CA SER A 42 -0.69 1.04 11.61
C SER A 42 -0.54 -0.32 12.32
N ASN A 43 0.36 -1.16 11.83
CA ASN A 43 0.67 -2.46 12.41
C ASN A 43 1.96 -2.45 13.26
N GLY A 44 2.45 -1.27 13.64
CA GLY A 44 3.61 -1.13 14.52
C GLY A 44 4.95 -1.25 13.83
N LEU A 45 4.99 -1.16 12.49
CA LEU A 45 6.20 -1.26 11.68
C LEU A 45 6.43 -0.04 10.79
N PRO A 46 6.57 1.18 11.35
CA PRO A 46 6.95 2.32 10.53
C PRO A 46 8.36 2.08 9.92
N TYR A 47 8.60 2.59 8.73
CA TYR A 47 9.88 2.39 8.04
C TYR A 47 11.07 2.89 8.84
N SER A 48 10.90 3.98 9.62
CA SER A 48 11.95 4.46 10.52
C SER A 48 12.41 3.39 11.52
N LYS A 49 11.49 2.58 12.02
CA LYS A 49 11.80 1.46 12.92
C LYS A 49 12.58 0.37 12.19
N MET A 50 12.15 0.01 10.99
CA MET A 50 12.87 -0.98 10.17
C MET A 50 14.27 -0.51 9.79
N GLU A 51 14.41 0.77 9.42
CA GLU A 51 15.73 1.37 9.14
C GLU A 51 16.64 1.31 10.36
N SER A 52 16.11 1.60 11.55
CA SER A 52 16.89 1.51 12.80
C SER A 52 17.38 0.10 13.09
N MET A 53 16.72 -0.91 12.58
CA MET A 53 17.09 -2.33 12.68
C MET A 53 18.05 -2.76 11.55
N GLY A 54 18.41 -1.86 10.64
CA GLY A 54 19.27 -2.17 9.50
C GLY A 54 18.55 -2.91 8.37
N LEU A 55 17.22 -2.79 8.30
CA LEU A 55 16.40 -3.44 7.28
C LEU A 55 15.97 -2.44 6.23
N MET A 56 16.08 -2.84 4.97
CA MET A 56 15.56 -2.09 3.82
C MET A 56 14.62 -2.97 3.02
N LEU A 57 13.63 -2.34 2.37
CA LEU A 57 12.62 -3.05 1.60
C LEU A 57 12.43 -2.36 0.23
N PRO A 58 13.46 -2.37 -0.63
CA PRO A 58 13.36 -1.74 -1.94
C PRO A 58 12.37 -2.46 -2.85
N VAL A 59 11.88 -1.72 -3.83
CA VAL A 59 10.97 -2.22 -4.86
C VAL A 59 11.78 -2.99 -5.92
N LEU A 60 11.33 -4.20 -6.24
CA LEU A 60 11.87 -5.00 -7.34
C LEU A 60 11.01 -4.87 -8.60
N ASP A 61 9.70 -4.77 -8.43
CA ASP A 61 8.75 -4.76 -9.52
C ASP A 61 7.49 -4.01 -9.09
N VAL A 62 6.92 -3.23 -9.99
CA VAL A 62 5.64 -2.53 -9.79
C VAL A 62 4.79 -2.74 -11.03
N GLN A 63 3.55 -3.13 -10.83
CA GLN A 63 2.57 -3.26 -11.90
C GLN A 63 1.33 -2.44 -11.54
N VAL A 64 0.83 -1.65 -12.48
CA VAL A 64 -0.38 -0.86 -12.30
C VAL A 64 -1.29 -1.06 -13.50
N LYS A 65 -2.56 -1.31 -13.20
CA LYS A 65 -3.62 -1.41 -14.20
C LYS A 65 -4.59 -0.26 -13.99
N TYR A 66 -4.81 0.53 -15.03
CA TYR A 66 -5.67 1.70 -14.99
C TYR A 66 -7.05 1.34 -15.53
N HIS A 67 -8.11 1.62 -14.76
CA HIS A 67 -9.47 1.30 -15.11
C HIS A 67 -10.28 2.55 -15.44
N LYS A 68 -10.22 3.56 -14.56
CA LYS A 68 -10.91 4.85 -14.71
C LYS A 68 -10.07 5.96 -14.10
N PRO A 69 -10.17 7.19 -14.61
CA PRO A 69 -9.35 8.29 -14.08
C PRO A 69 -9.92 8.86 -12.78
N ALA A 70 -9.02 9.24 -11.88
CA ALA A 70 -9.37 10.10 -10.75
C ALA A 70 -9.32 11.56 -11.21
N LEU A 71 -10.16 12.40 -10.60
CA LEU A 71 -10.29 13.82 -10.94
C LEU A 71 -9.90 14.71 -9.75
N TYR A 72 -9.60 15.97 -10.06
CA TYR A 72 -9.23 16.96 -9.07
C TYR A 72 -10.25 17.03 -7.91
N ASP A 73 -9.72 17.11 -6.70
CA ASP A 73 -10.46 17.30 -5.45
C ASP A 73 -11.36 16.12 -5.03
N GLU A 74 -11.29 15.01 -5.75
CA GLU A 74 -12.01 13.81 -5.36
C GLU A 74 -11.41 13.15 -4.12
N ALA A 75 -12.27 12.45 -3.37
CA ALA A 75 -11.86 11.63 -2.22
C ALA A 75 -11.55 10.23 -2.72
N ILE A 76 -10.33 9.77 -2.44
CA ILE A 76 -9.81 8.48 -2.91
C ILE A 76 -9.44 7.61 -1.71
N GLY A 77 -9.79 6.33 -1.78
CA GLY A 77 -9.31 5.33 -0.83
C GLY A 77 -8.24 4.48 -1.49
N ILE A 78 -7.12 4.32 -0.78
CA ILE A 78 -6.06 3.38 -1.18
C ILE A 78 -6.16 2.18 -0.27
N PHE A 79 -6.58 1.07 -0.85
CA PHE A 79 -6.77 -0.19 -0.15
C PHE A 79 -5.54 -1.06 -0.38
N THR A 80 -4.90 -1.49 0.69
CA THR A 80 -3.65 -2.24 0.65
C THR A 80 -3.78 -3.53 1.45
N LYS A 81 -3.27 -4.62 0.89
CA LYS A 81 -3.12 -5.89 1.60
C LYS A 81 -1.82 -6.57 1.19
N ILE A 82 -1.36 -7.50 2.02
CA ILE A 82 -0.23 -8.36 1.67
C ILE A 82 -0.76 -9.46 0.77
N LYS A 83 -0.17 -9.58 -0.43
CA LYS A 83 -0.52 -10.61 -1.40
C LYS A 83 0.22 -11.91 -1.14
N SER A 84 1.52 -11.81 -0.86
CA SER A 84 2.36 -12.96 -0.55
C SER A 84 3.58 -12.52 0.25
N GLN A 85 4.17 -13.46 0.97
CA GLN A 85 5.41 -13.22 1.70
C GLN A 85 6.24 -14.50 1.79
N SER A 86 7.55 -14.29 1.98
CA SER A 86 8.50 -15.35 2.30
C SER A 86 9.55 -14.77 3.25
N ALA A 87 10.55 -15.56 3.61
CA ALA A 87 11.65 -15.07 4.44
C ALA A 87 12.44 -13.94 3.77
N VAL A 88 12.38 -13.82 2.44
CA VAL A 88 13.21 -12.89 1.64
C VAL A 88 12.37 -11.83 0.94
N ARG A 89 11.14 -12.15 0.55
CA ARG A 89 10.29 -11.29 -0.29
C ARG A 89 8.98 -10.93 0.37
N LEU A 90 8.43 -9.76 -0.04
CA LEU A 90 7.12 -9.27 0.39
C LEU A 90 6.44 -8.66 -0.82
N GLU A 91 5.21 -9.07 -1.10
CA GLU A 91 4.41 -8.55 -2.20
C GLU A 91 3.12 -7.97 -1.67
N PHE A 92 2.81 -6.73 -2.10
CA PHE A 92 1.57 -6.04 -1.77
C PHE A 92 0.63 -6.02 -2.96
N TYR A 93 -0.66 -5.97 -2.68
CA TYR A 93 -1.71 -5.70 -3.65
C TYR A 93 -2.47 -4.45 -3.24
N TYR A 94 -2.80 -3.61 -4.22
CA TYR A 94 -3.44 -2.31 -4.01
C TYR A 94 -4.64 -2.12 -4.90
N GLU A 95 -5.60 -1.34 -4.38
CA GLU A 95 -6.67 -0.77 -5.18
C GLU A 95 -6.83 0.71 -4.83
N ALA A 96 -6.91 1.56 -5.86
CA ALA A 96 -7.31 2.96 -5.71
C ALA A 96 -8.77 3.06 -6.12
N ARG A 97 -9.62 3.57 -5.22
CA ARG A 97 -11.06 3.66 -5.43
C ARG A 97 -11.59 5.06 -5.16
N ARG A 98 -12.54 5.50 -5.99
CA ARG A 98 -13.24 6.77 -5.75
C ARG A 98 -14.25 6.56 -4.63
N LEU A 99 -14.08 7.31 -3.54
CA LEU A 99 -15.00 7.29 -2.40
C LEU A 99 -16.01 8.43 -2.46
N GLY A 100 -15.66 9.52 -3.11
CA GLY A 100 -16.54 10.65 -3.25
C GLY A 100 -16.04 11.66 -4.28
N LYS A 101 -16.99 12.41 -4.85
CA LYS A 101 -16.72 13.48 -5.80
C LYS A 101 -15.98 14.65 -5.15
N ALA A 102 -15.57 15.63 -5.97
CA ALA A 102 -14.89 16.83 -5.50
C ALA A 102 -15.59 17.45 -4.28
N GLY A 103 -14.79 17.79 -3.26
CA GLY A 103 -15.28 18.38 -2.03
C GLY A 103 -15.80 17.43 -0.97
N THR A 104 -15.89 16.13 -1.24
CA THR A 104 -16.32 15.14 -0.24
C THR A 104 -15.32 15.10 0.93
N PRO A 105 -15.78 15.24 2.20
CA PRO A 105 -14.88 15.15 3.34
C PRO A 105 -14.17 13.79 3.42
N LEU A 106 -12.90 13.81 3.87
CA LEU A 106 -12.14 12.59 4.08
C LEU A 106 -12.48 11.97 5.43
N SER A 107 -12.56 10.63 5.46
CA SER A 107 -12.63 9.85 6.69
C SER A 107 -11.23 9.54 7.21
N LEU A 108 -11.14 9.07 8.46
CA LEU A 108 -9.89 8.59 9.02
C LEU A 108 -9.50 7.26 8.38
N ASP A 109 -8.18 7.00 8.36
CA ASP A 109 -7.67 5.70 7.93
C ASP A 109 -8.15 4.60 8.88
N GLU A 110 -8.42 3.43 8.32
CA GLU A 110 -8.93 2.30 9.08
C GLU A 110 -8.58 0.97 8.43
N ASN A 111 -8.63 -0.09 9.21
CA ASN A 111 -8.62 -1.44 8.67
C ASN A 111 -10.07 -1.84 8.38
N ILE A 112 -10.29 -2.46 7.24
CA ILE A 112 -11.62 -2.92 6.84
C ILE A 112 -11.62 -4.43 6.59
N GLU A 113 -12.79 -5.02 6.74
CA GLU A 113 -13.03 -6.42 6.47
C GLU A 113 -14.02 -6.54 5.32
N GLY A 114 -13.75 -7.45 4.39
CA GLY A 114 -14.60 -7.67 3.23
C GLY A 114 -14.13 -6.91 1.99
N GLU A 115 -15.03 -6.67 1.05
CA GLU A 115 -14.67 -6.02 -0.20
C GLU A 115 -14.52 -4.51 -0.04
N PRO A 116 -13.48 -3.91 -0.64
CA PRO A 116 -13.34 -2.46 -0.67
C PRO A 116 -14.54 -1.77 -1.32
N GLU A 117 -14.92 -0.63 -0.75
CA GLU A 117 -16.00 0.21 -1.27
C GLU A 117 -15.51 1.16 -2.36
N GLY A 118 -16.45 1.70 -3.13
CA GLY A 118 -16.17 2.71 -4.14
C GLY A 118 -15.88 2.15 -5.52
N GLU A 119 -15.76 3.07 -6.48
CA GLU A 119 -15.48 2.73 -7.89
C GLU A 119 -13.99 2.43 -8.08
N LEU A 120 -13.67 1.28 -8.65
CA LEU A 120 -12.27 0.91 -8.91
C LEU A 120 -11.67 1.80 -10.00
N LEU A 121 -10.62 2.54 -9.64
CA LEU A 121 -9.91 3.43 -10.56
C LEU A 121 -8.62 2.80 -11.09
N ALA A 122 -7.85 2.17 -10.21
CA ALA A 122 -6.62 1.49 -10.55
C ALA A 122 -6.36 0.36 -9.58
N SER A 123 -5.64 -0.66 -10.03
CA SER A 123 -5.17 -1.76 -9.19
C SER A 123 -3.71 -2.02 -9.49
N GLY A 124 -3.00 -2.64 -8.57
CA GLY A 124 -1.59 -2.91 -8.80
C GLY A 124 -0.95 -3.77 -7.74
N THR A 125 0.30 -4.10 -8.01
CA THR A 125 1.14 -4.89 -7.10
C THR A 125 2.51 -4.25 -6.99
N SER A 126 3.19 -4.47 -5.88
CA SER A 126 4.61 -4.19 -5.75
C SER A 126 5.31 -5.35 -5.07
N LEU A 127 6.43 -5.76 -5.63
CA LEU A 127 7.27 -6.82 -5.11
C LEU A 127 8.53 -6.22 -4.49
N HIS A 128 8.87 -6.68 -3.30
CA HIS A 128 10.00 -6.17 -2.52
C HIS A 128 10.88 -7.31 -2.03
N MET A 129 12.13 -7.00 -1.74
CA MET A 129 13.07 -7.92 -1.14
C MET A 129 13.69 -7.30 0.11
N TRP A 130 13.83 -8.09 1.18
CA TRP A 130 14.51 -7.65 2.39
C TRP A 130 16.02 -7.59 2.17
N LEU A 131 16.59 -6.41 2.39
CA LEU A 131 18.04 -6.18 2.28
C LEU A 131 18.58 -5.59 3.58
N ASP A 132 19.89 -5.78 3.81
CA ASP A 132 20.63 -5.04 4.83
C ASP A 132 21.17 -3.72 4.27
N LYS A 133 21.84 -2.94 5.12
CA LYS A 133 22.43 -1.64 4.73
C LYS A 133 23.54 -1.75 3.68
N SER A 134 24.07 -2.95 3.46
CA SER A 134 25.06 -3.23 2.42
C SER A 134 24.44 -3.72 1.12
N TRP A 135 23.09 -3.60 0.99
CA TRP A 135 22.30 -4.02 -0.18
C TRP A 135 22.37 -5.53 -0.44
N LYS A 136 22.60 -6.32 0.61
CA LYS A 136 22.61 -7.78 0.51
C LYS A 136 21.29 -8.35 0.99
N PRO A 137 20.74 -9.37 0.30
CA PRO A 137 19.53 -10.05 0.76
C PRO A 137 19.69 -10.63 2.16
N VAL A 138 18.66 -10.49 2.97
CA VAL A 138 18.60 -11.09 4.31
C VAL A 138 17.37 -11.98 4.41
N ARG A 139 17.50 -13.01 5.24
CA ARG A 139 16.34 -13.84 5.61
C ARG A 139 15.71 -13.22 6.86
N LEU A 140 14.53 -12.64 6.68
CA LEU A 140 13.87 -11.88 7.73
C LEU A 140 13.56 -12.73 8.97
N ASN A 141 13.18 -14.00 8.77
CA ASN A 141 12.87 -14.92 9.86
C ASN A 141 14.07 -15.16 10.80
N SER A 142 15.30 -15.08 10.28
CA SER A 142 16.52 -15.22 11.09
C SER A 142 17.02 -13.87 11.59
N ARG A 143 16.95 -12.83 10.74
CA ARG A 143 17.49 -11.50 11.01
C ARG A 143 16.65 -10.70 12.00
N ALA A 144 15.33 -10.79 11.89
CA ALA A 144 14.37 -10.05 12.72
C ALA A 144 13.09 -10.89 12.90
N PRO A 145 13.15 -11.95 13.73
CA PRO A 145 12.01 -12.86 13.92
C PRO A 145 10.72 -12.16 14.31
N GLU A 146 10.81 -11.12 15.15
CA GLU A 146 9.65 -10.35 15.59
C GLU A 146 8.96 -9.59 14.46
N VAL A 147 9.73 -9.06 13.50
CA VAL A 147 9.18 -8.39 12.32
C VAL A 147 8.54 -9.43 11.38
N TYR A 148 9.21 -10.55 11.18
CA TYR A 148 8.69 -11.65 10.36
C TYR A 148 7.35 -12.16 10.90
N GLU A 149 7.25 -12.37 12.20
CA GLU A 149 6.01 -12.83 12.85
C GLU A 149 4.88 -11.80 12.69
N LEU A 150 5.18 -10.51 12.88
CA LEU A 150 4.22 -9.44 12.68
C LEU A 150 3.65 -9.43 11.26
N ILE A 151 4.51 -9.57 10.26
CA ILE A 151 4.10 -9.59 8.86
C ILE A 151 3.28 -10.84 8.56
N GLN A 152 3.63 -11.98 9.14
CA GLN A 152 2.81 -13.21 9.00
C GLN A 152 1.41 -12.99 9.57
N ASN A 153 1.29 -12.36 10.72
CA ASN A 153 -0.01 -12.09 11.35
C ASN A 153 -0.86 -11.15 10.48
N ILE A 154 -0.28 -10.08 9.94
CA ILE A 154 -0.95 -9.19 9.00
C ILE A 154 -1.42 -9.97 7.76
N SER A 155 -0.56 -10.84 7.24
CA SER A 155 -0.82 -11.64 6.06
C SER A 155 -1.96 -12.65 6.27
N ILE A 156 -2.03 -13.26 7.45
CA ILE A 156 -3.09 -14.18 7.84
C ILE A 156 -4.42 -13.42 7.91
N ASP A 157 -4.42 -12.28 8.58
CA ASP A 157 -5.60 -11.43 8.68
C ASP A 157 -6.08 -10.96 7.30
N SER A 158 -5.16 -10.75 6.37
CA SER A 158 -5.48 -10.34 4.99
C SER A 158 -6.02 -11.50 4.12
N ASN A 159 -5.82 -12.75 4.53
CA ASN A 159 -6.18 -13.93 3.76
C ASN A 159 -7.25 -14.82 4.43
N GLN A 160 -7.76 -14.40 5.57
CA GLN A 160 -8.87 -15.06 6.26
C GLN A 160 -10.20 -14.40 5.94
#